data_b91ecd42678d878d9dbc96689147b173
#
_entry.id   b91ecd42678d878d9dbc96689147b173
#
_cell.length_a   1.000
_cell.length_b   1.000
_cell.length_c   1.000
_cell.angle_alpha   90.00
_cell.angle_beta   90.00
_cell.angle_gamma   90.00
#
_symmetry.space_group_name_H-M   'P 1'
#
loop_
_entity.id
_entity.type
_entity.pdbx_description
1 polymer ?
#
loop_
_entity_poly.entity_id
_entity_poly.type
_entity_poly.pdbx_seq_one_letter_code
_entity_poly.pdbx_strand_id
1 'polypeptide(L)'
;MSFEDLEAGVLRPAPLPLPQVVAHGVFQINTKVAALRHLGDALGTPKDTPALRVRLRSTRAEAARLARITSQNLKQAAAAAGDGGTEGSTSPCSKLAMDFEVALSELQKVQQRIVAAERQVNSCAAAAAAAGGTFAGHEQCTGQTQQQLLSHGSEVEELEAVVDERERGYGRQSR
;
A
#
# COMPACT_ATOMS: atom_id res chain seq x y z
N MET A 1 42.82 -1.92 -32.52
CA MET A 1 41.50 -1.68 -31.87
C MET A 1 41.11 -2.96 -31.17
N SER A 2 41.41 -3.04 -29.88
CA SER A 2 41.16 -4.22 -29.08
C SER A 2 39.73 -4.22 -28.61
N PHE A 3 39.09 -5.38 -28.66
CA PHE A 3 37.71 -5.65 -28.25
C PHE A 3 37.48 -5.42 -26.72
N GLU A 4 38.55 -5.16 -25.98
CA GLU A 4 38.51 -4.94 -24.52
C GLU A 4 38.03 -3.54 -24.11
N ASP A 5 37.98 -2.57 -25.02
CA ASP A 5 37.50 -1.21 -24.73
C ASP A 5 36.00 -1.06 -24.74
N LEU A 6 35.24 -2.10 -25.11
CA LEU A 6 33.78 -2.09 -25.16
C LEU A 6 33.09 -2.56 -23.87
N GLU A 7 33.82 -3.16 -22.94
CA GLU A 7 33.21 -3.67 -21.67
C GLU A 7 33.30 -2.69 -20.50
N ALA A 8 34.03 -1.60 -20.60
CA ALA A 8 34.09 -0.58 -19.55
C ALA A 8 32.95 0.45 -19.59
N GLY A 9 32.09 0.35 -20.57
CA GLY A 9 30.88 1.19 -20.71
C GLY A 9 29.64 0.57 -20.02
N VAL A 10 29.78 0.16 -18.76
CA VAL A 10 28.55 -0.01 -17.94
C VAL A 10 27.95 1.38 -17.80
N LEU A 11 27.06 1.72 -18.74
CA LEU A 11 26.10 2.82 -18.62
C LEU A 11 25.33 2.58 -17.34
N ARG A 12 25.82 3.10 -16.21
CA ARG A 12 25.01 3.29 -15.02
C ARG A 12 23.83 4.13 -15.47
N PRO A 13 22.61 3.60 -15.46
CA PRO A 13 21.45 4.41 -15.80
C PRO A 13 21.50 5.63 -14.90
N ALA A 14 21.48 6.81 -15.49
CA ALA A 14 21.44 8.06 -14.74
C ALA A 14 20.29 7.97 -13.73
N PRO A 15 20.48 8.39 -12.47
CA PRO A 15 19.41 8.35 -11.49
C PRO A 15 18.20 9.10 -12.05
N LEU A 16 17.04 8.45 -12.04
CA LEU A 16 15.81 9.06 -12.53
C LEU A 16 15.52 10.34 -11.73
N PRO A 17 15.07 11.41 -12.38
CA PRO A 17 14.70 12.63 -11.68
C PRO A 17 13.57 12.33 -10.67
N LEU A 18 13.64 12.94 -9.49
CA LEU A 18 12.71 12.71 -8.38
C LEU A 18 11.22 12.72 -8.79
N PRO A 19 10.74 13.64 -9.65
CA PRO A 19 9.34 13.61 -10.10
C PRO A 19 8.99 12.31 -10.84
N GLN A 20 9.88 11.76 -11.63
CA GLN A 20 9.67 10.48 -12.31
C GLN A 20 9.64 9.30 -11.33
N VAL A 21 10.48 9.34 -10.30
CA VAL A 21 10.47 8.31 -9.24
C VAL A 21 9.14 8.34 -8.48
N VAL A 22 8.61 9.53 -8.18
CA VAL A 22 7.30 9.69 -7.55
C VAL A 22 6.18 9.18 -8.45
N ALA A 23 6.16 9.59 -9.73
CA ALA A 23 5.16 9.11 -10.69
C ALA A 23 5.17 7.59 -10.82
N HIS A 24 6.35 6.97 -10.86
CA HIS A 24 6.49 5.52 -10.87
C HIS A 24 5.96 4.89 -9.57
N GLY A 25 6.25 5.48 -8.42
CA GLY A 25 5.72 5.05 -7.13
C GLY A 25 4.18 5.06 -7.09
N VAL A 26 3.55 6.13 -7.55
CA VAL A 26 2.09 6.27 -7.67
C VAL A 26 1.52 5.18 -8.59
N PHE A 27 2.14 4.94 -9.74
CA PHE A 27 1.74 3.88 -10.65
C PHE A 27 1.81 2.48 -9.98
N GLN A 28 2.89 2.20 -9.26
CA GLN A 28 3.04 0.93 -8.53
C GLN A 28 1.99 0.76 -7.44
N ILE A 29 1.66 1.82 -6.69
CA ILE A 29 0.60 1.79 -5.67
C ILE A 29 -0.73 1.45 -6.33
N ASN A 30 -1.10 2.12 -7.43
CA ASN A 30 -2.34 1.84 -8.16
C ASN A 30 -2.41 0.39 -8.67
N THR A 31 -1.28 -0.16 -9.12
CA THR A 31 -1.19 -1.57 -9.52
C THR A 31 -1.45 -2.51 -8.34
N LYS A 32 -0.90 -2.19 -7.15
CA LYS A 32 -1.17 -2.97 -5.93
C LYS A 32 -2.61 -2.84 -5.45
N VAL A 33 -3.20 -1.65 -5.57
CA VAL A 33 -4.64 -1.42 -5.29
C VAL A 33 -5.52 -2.31 -6.17
N ALA A 34 -5.25 -2.39 -7.47
CA ALA A 34 -5.99 -3.27 -8.38
C ALA A 34 -5.84 -4.75 -7.99
N ALA A 35 -4.62 -5.18 -7.67
CA ALA A 35 -4.36 -6.53 -7.19
C ALA A 35 -5.09 -6.83 -5.87
N LEU A 36 -5.08 -5.90 -4.92
CA LEU A 36 -5.78 -6.03 -3.63
C LEU A 36 -7.30 -6.12 -3.80
N ARG A 37 -7.90 -5.35 -4.73
CA ARG A 37 -9.33 -5.46 -5.08
C ARG A 37 -9.64 -6.88 -5.53
N HIS A 38 -8.89 -7.38 -6.49
CA HIS A 38 -9.10 -8.72 -7.04
C HIS A 38 -8.95 -9.82 -5.98
N LEU A 39 -7.92 -9.72 -5.11
CA LEU A 39 -7.71 -10.68 -4.04
C LEU A 39 -8.79 -10.56 -2.96
N GLY A 40 -9.23 -9.35 -2.63
CA GLY A 40 -10.30 -9.08 -1.68
C GLY A 40 -11.67 -9.62 -2.13
N ASP A 41 -11.98 -9.51 -3.42
CA ASP A 41 -13.22 -10.02 -3.99
C ASP A 41 -13.29 -11.56 -3.99
N ALA A 42 -12.15 -12.23 -3.87
CA ALA A 42 -12.09 -13.69 -3.76
C ALA A 42 -12.25 -14.21 -2.32
N LEU A 43 -12.18 -13.34 -1.31
CA LEU A 43 -12.36 -13.72 0.11
C LEU A 43 -13.79 -14.22 0.35
N GLY A 44 -13.92 -15.29 1.13
CA GLY A 44 -15.21 -15.90 1.43
C GLY A 44 -15.88 -16.62 0.27
N THR A 45 -15.23 -16.71 -0.89
CA THR A 45 -15.68 -17.50 -2.05
C THR A 45 -14.98 -18.88 -2.05
N PRO A 46 -15.40 -19.84 -2.91
CA PRO A 46 -14.68 -21.11 -3.06
C PRO A 46 -13.20 -20.96 -3.48
N LYS A 47 -12.79 -19.76 -3.90
CA LYS A 47 -11.40 -19.42 -4.26
C LYS A 47 -10.57 -18.96 -3.07
N ASP A 48 -11.17 -18.80 -1.90
CA ASP A 48 -10.49 -18.38 -0.67
C ASP A 48 -9.60 -19.50 -0.14
N THR A 49 -8.36 -19.48 -0.53
CA THR A 49 -7.33 -20.46 -0.16
C THR A 49 -6.31 -19.83 0.81
N PRO A 50 -5.62 -20.63 1.62
CA PRO A 50 -4.52 -20.13 2.45
C PRO A 50 -3.45 -19.39 1.63
N ALA A 51 -3.15 -19.86 0.42
CA ALA A 51 -2.21 -19.21 -0.49
C ALA A 51 -2.70 -17.82 -0.94
N LEU A 52 -4.00 -17.66 -1.21
CA LEU A 52 -4.61 -16.38 -1.53
C LEU A 52 -4.45 -15.40 -0.36
N ARG A 53 -4.71 -15.84 0.88
CA ARG A 53 -4.58 -15.01 2.08
C ARG A 53 -3.12 -14.60 2.36
N VAL A 54 -2.15 -15.47 2.10
CA VAL A 54 -0.73 -15.13 2.18
C VAL A 54 -0.38 -14.06 1.15
N ARG A 55 -0.84 -14.23 -0.11
CA ARG A 55 -0.62 -13.26 -1.18
C ARG A 55 -1.27 -11.92 -0.89
N LEU A 56 -2.47 -11.92 -0.32
CA LEU A 56 -3.17 -10.72 0.11
C LEU A 56 -2.34 -9.91 1.12
N ARG A 57 -1.86 -10.57 2.19
CA ARG A 57 -1.01 -9.95 3.22
C ARG A 57 0.28 -9.40 2.64
N SER A 58 0.97 -10.17 1.80
CA SER A 58 2.21 -9.72 1.14
C SER A 58 1.96 -8.49 0.27
N THR A 59 0.88 -8.48 -0.53
CA THR A 59 0.54 -7.35 -1.40
C THR A 59 0.18 -6.10 -0.58
N ARG A 60 -0.48 -6.24 0.58
CA ARG A 60 -0.76 -5.13 1.51
C ARG A 60 0.53 -4.53 2.06
N ALA A 61 1.43 -5.37 2.57
CA ALA A 61 2.71 -4.92 3.11
C ALA A 61 3.57 -4.20 2.05
N GLU A 62 3.57 -4.71 0.81
CA GLU A 62 4.26 -4.06 -0.30
C GLU A 62 3.63 -2.70 -0.65
N ALA A 63 2.30 -2.61 -0.67
CA ALA A 63 1.60 -1.35 -0.93
C ALA A 63 1.91 -0.30 0.14
N ALA A 64 1.90 -0.68 1.42
CA ALA A 64 2.26 0.20 2.54
C ALA A 64 3.72 0.69 2.42
N ARG A 65 4.65 -0.21 2.11
CA ARG A 65 6.05 0.16 1.88
C ARG A 65 6.21 1.15 0.72
N LEU A 66 5.53 0.91 -0.41
CA LEU A 66 5.55 1.80 -1.57
C LEU A 66 4.99 3.17 -1.22
N ALA A 67 3.90 3.23 -0.45
CA ALA A 67 3.30 4.48 0.00
C ALA A 67 4.30 5.33 0.81
N ARG A 68 5.04 4.73 1.76
CA ARG A 68 6.08 5.42 2.54
C ARG A 68 7.22 5.94 1.67
N ILE A 69 7.77 5.09 0.80
CA ILE A 69 8.87 5.47 -0.08
C ILE A 69 8.46 6.61 -1.02
N THR A 70 7.25 6.51 -1.60
CA THR A 70 6.73 7.54 -2.50
C THR A 70 6.47 8.85 -1.77
N SER A 71 5.96 8.81 -0.51
CA SER A 71 5.81 9.99 0.34
C SER A 71 7.16 10.67 0.61
N GLN A 72 8.20 9.92 0.95
CA GLN A 72 9.53 10.46 1.17
C GLN A 72 10.11 11.10 -0.09
N ASN A 73 9.98 10.43 -1.24
CA ASN A 73 10.45 10.94 -2.52
C ASN A 73 9.69 12.21 -2.92
N LEU A 74 8.39 12.28 -2.63
CA LEU A 74 7.57 13.47 -2.89
C LEU A 74 8.01 14.66 -2.02
N LYS A 75 8.29 14.42 -0.72
CA LYS A 75 8.84 15.45 0.18
C LYS A 75 10.20 15.95 -0.33
N GLN A 76 11.07 15.05 -0.79
CA GLN A 76 12.38 15.42 -1.36
C GLN A 76 12.23 16.19 -2.67
N ALA A 77 11.29 15.79 -3.54
CA ALA A 77 11.04 16.48 -4.80
C ALA A 77 10.48 17.90 -4.56
N ALA A 78 9.61 18.06 -3.58
CA ALA A 78 9.09 19.37 -3.18
C ALA A 78 10.19 20.27 -2.60
N ALA A 79 11.06 19.72 -1.75
CA ALA A 79 12.20 20.46 -1.19
C ALA A 79 13.22 20.86 -2.26
N ALA A 80 13.47 19.99 -3.25
CA ALA A 80 14.42 20.25 -4.35
C ALA A 80 13.87 21.27 -5.36
N ALA A 81 12.54 21.38 -5.49
CA ALA A 81 11.91 22.36 -6.39
C ALA A 81 12.08 23.82 -5.91
N GLY A 82 12.53 24.01 -4.65
CA GLY A 82 12.78 25.32 -4.08
C GLY A 82 11.52 26.18 -3.97
N ASP A 83 11.55 27.12 -3.05
CA ASP A 83 10.51 28.16 -2.88
C ASP A 83 10.59 29.21 -4.01
N GLY A 84 10.66 28.75 -5.25
CA GLY A 84 10.60 29.60 -6.44
C GLY A 84 9.15 29.94 -6.77
N GLY A 85 8.55 30.84 -5.95
CA GLY A 85 7.22 31.36 -6.16
C GLY A 85 7.06 32.01 -7.54
N THR A 86 6.54 31.27 -8.47
CA THR A 86 5.80 31.80 -9.61
C THR A 86 4.34 31.43 -9.39
N GLU A 87 3.61 32.33 -8.78
CA GLU A 87 2.16 32.28 -8.71
C GLU A 87 1.61 32.12 -10.14
N GLY A 88 0.97 30.97 -10.40
CA GLY A 88 0.23 30.74 -11.63
C GLY A 88 0.56 29.49 -12.44
N SER A 89 1.63 28.78 -12.15
CA SER A 89 1.93 27.51 -12.83
C SER A 89 1.74 26.36 -11.85
N THR A 90 0.82 25.44 -12.15
CA THR A 90 0.65 24.18 -11.39
C THR A 90 1.96 23.41 -11.45
N SER A 91 2.77 23.49 -10.40
CA SER A 91 4.06 22.78 -10.32
C SER A 91 3.84 21.30 -10.61
N PRO A 92 4.71 20.64 -11.40
CA PRO A 92 4.64 19.19 -11.61
C PRO A 92 4.57 18.40 -10.29
N CYS A 93 5.20 18.92 -9.24
CA CYS A 93 5.13 18.33 -7.90
C CYS A 93 3.73 18.42 -7.28
N SER A 94 2.97 19.51 -7.53
CA SER A 94 1.60 19.66 -7.04
C SER A 94 0.67 18.64 -7.66
N LYS A 95 0.75 18.42 -8.96
CA LYS A 95 -0.04 17.38 -9.64
C LYS A 95 0.29 15.97 -9.10
N LEU A 96 1.57 15.66 -8.99
CA LEU A 96 2.02 14.36 -8.43
C LEU A 96 1.56 14.17 -6.99
N ALA A 97 1.51 15.25 -6.22
CA ALA A 97 0.96 15.23 -4.87
C ALA A 97 -0.51 14.84 -4.87
N MET A 98 -1.33 15.45 -5.73
CA MET A 98 -2.75 15.12 -5.87
C MET A 98 -2.95 13.68 -6.34
N ASP A 99 -2.19 13.23 -7.34
CA ASP A 99 -2.26 11.86 -7.85
C ASP A 99 -1.88 10.84 -6.76
N PHE A 100 -0.91 11.17 -5.92
CA PHE A 100 -0.52 10.35 -4.77
C PHE A 100 -1.61 10.29 -3.70
N GLU A 101 -2.28 11.39 -3.39
CA GLU A 101 -3.42 11.43 -2.46
C GLU A 101 -4.57 10.54 -2.94
N VAL A 102 -4.91 10.64 -4.21
CA VAL A 102 -5.93 9.78 -4.80
C VAL A 102 -5.55 8.31 -4.66
N ALA A 103 -4.29 7.96 -4.97
CA ALA A 103 -3.81 6.58 -4.84
C ALA A 103 -3.86 6.07 -3.39
N LEU A 104 -3.50 6.89 -2.40
CA LEU A 104 -3.59 6.55 -0.98
C LEU A 104 -5.04 6.37 -0.52
N SER A 105 -5.95 7.28 -0.91
CA SER A 105 -7.37 7.18 -0.60
C SER A 105 -7.98 5.88 -1.15
N GLU A 106 -7.64 5.51 -2.39
CA GLU A 106 -8.10 4.27 -2.98
C GLU A 106 -7.50 3.03 -2.28
N LEU A 107 -6.24 3.08 -1.91
CA LEU A 107 -5.59 2.02 -1.13
C LEU A 107 -6.30 1.81 0.21
N GLN A 108 -6.58 2.89 0.93
CA GLN A 108 -7.26 2.86 2.22
C GLN A 108 -8.69 2.28 2.10
N LYS A 109 -9.47 2.72 1.10
CA LYS A 109 -10.81 2.18 0.83
C LYS A 109 -10.79 0.68 0.57
N VAL A 110 -9.83 0.21 -0.23
CA VAL A 110 -9.70 -1.21 -0.54
C VAL A 110 -9.30 -2.01 0.70
N GLN A 111 -8.41 -1.50 1.52
CA GLN A 111 -8.03 -2.16 2.77
C GLN A 111 -9.19 -2.26 3.76
N GLN A 112 -9.98 -1.20 3.92
CA GLN A 112 -11.19 -1.23 4.76
C GLN A 112 -12.18 -2.29 4.27
N ARG A 113 -12.40 -2.39 2.96
CA ARG A 113 -13.26 -3.44 2.38
C ARG A 113 -12.73 -4.84 2.66
N ILE A 114 -11.42 -5.06 2.54
CA ILE A 114 -10.79 -6.35 2.82
C ILE A 114 -10.95 -6.72 4.30
N VAL A 115 -10.70 -5.80 5.22
CA VAL A 115 -10.88 -6.02 6.67
C VAL A 115 -12.35 -6.35 7.00
N ALA A 116 -13.30 -5.67 6.38
CA ALA A 116 -14.72 -5.95 6.54
C ALA A 116 -15.07 -7.36 6.04
N ALA A 117 -14.56 -7.76 4.87
CA ALA A 117 -14.77 -9.10 4.31
C ALA A 117 -14.13 -10.19 5.17
N GLU A 118 -12.91 -9.99 5.67
CA GLU A 118 -12.23 -10.91 6.59
C GLU A 118 -13.01 -11.10 7.89
N ARG A 119 -13.54 -10.01 8.46
CA ARG A 119 -14.40 -10.08 9.66
C ARG A 119 -15.68 -10.87 9.40
N GLN A 120 -16.32 -10.66 8.27
CA GLN A 120 -17.53 -11.37 7.89
C GLN A 120 -17.28 -12.88 7.72
N VAL A 121 -16.22 -13.26 7.02
CA VAL A 121 -15.82 -14.67 6.84
C VAL A 121 -15.53 -15.32 8.20
N ASN A 122 -14.79 -14.64 9.06
CA ASN A 122 -14.47 -15.16 10.39
C ASN A 122 -15.70 -15.30 11.29
N SER A 123 -16.65 -14.37 11.22
CA SER A 123 -17.92 -14.45 11.98
C SER A 123 -18.81 -15.58 11.49
N CYS A 124 -18.89 -15.82 10.18
CA CYS A 124 -19.61 -16.95 9.61
C CYS A 124 -18.97 -18.29 10.02
N ALA A 125 -17.64 -18.38 10.02
CA ALA A 125 -16.93 -19.58 10.45
C ALA A 125 -17.17 -19.87 11.95
N ALA A 126 -17.14 -18.85 12.81
CA ALA A 126 -17.43 -18.96 14.22
C ALA A 126 -18.89 -19.39 14.49
N ALA A 127 -19.85 -18.84 13.75
CA ALA A 127 -21.26 -19.22 13.84
C ALA A 127 -21.49 -20.68 13.40
N ALA A 128 -20.82 -21.11 12.33
CA ALA A 128 -20.88 -22.50 11.86
C ALA A 128 -20.29 -23.48 12.89
N ALA A 129 -19.19 -23.10 13.55
CA ALA A 129 -18.57 -23.89 14.60
C ALA A 129 -19.47 -23.99 15.86
N ALA A 130 -20.20 -22.91 16.20
CA ALA A 130 -21.13 -22.89 17.32
C ALA A 130 -22.42 -23.70 17.04
N ALA A 131 -22.87 -23.76 15.78
CA ALA A 131 -24.06 -24.52 15.38
C ALA A 131 -23.76 -26.04 15.24
N GLY A 132 -22.51 -26.44 15.09
CA GLY A 132 -22.04 -27.82 14.89
C GLY A 132 -21.62 -28.55 16.16
N GLY A 133 -22.12 -28.18 17.33
CA GLY A 133 -21.74 -28.76 18.61
C GLY A 133 -22.15 -30.22 18.80
N THR A 134 -21.46 -31.12 18.16
CA THR A 134 -21.17 -32.51 18.58
C THR A 134 -20.27 -33.18 17.55
N PHE A 135 -18.97 -33.00 17.60
CA PHE A 135 -18.00 -34.06 17.40
C PHE A 135 -16.59 -33.58 17.80
N ALA A 136 -15.91 -34.40 18.56
CA ALA A 136 -14.63 -34.14 19.17
C ALA A 136 -13.51 -33.95 18.13
N GLY A 137 -12.59 -33.03 18.43
CA GLY A 137 -11.21 -33.05 17.92
C GLY A 137 -10.88 -32.05 16.83
N HIS A 138 -10.58 -30.82 17.23
CA HIS A 138 -9.49 -30.07 16.62
C HIS A 138 -9.18 -28.79 17.42
N GLU A 139 -8.38 -28.98 18.46
CA GLU A 139 -7.71 -27.89 19.21
C GLU A 139 -6.50 -27.38 18.43
N GLN A 140 -6.69 -26.63 17.35
CA GLN A 140 -5.51 -25.99 16.72
C GLN A 140 -5.81 -24.70 15.93
N CYS A 141 -7.03 -24.14 16.02
CA CYS A 141 -7.37 -22.93 15.25
C CYS A 141 -7.43 -21.60 16.03
N THR A 142 -7.36 -21.61 17.37
CA THR A 142 -7.59 -20.39 18.16
C THR A 142 -6.37 -19.50 18.36
N GLY A 143 -5.16 -20.00 18.20
CA GLY A 143 -3.92 -19.23 18.39
C GLY A 143 -3.54 -18.32 17.20
N GLN A 144 -3.88 -18.72 15.99
CA GLN A 144 -3.47 -17.99 14.79
C GLN A 144 -4.38 -16.80 14.43
N THR A 145 -5.65 -16.85 14.82
CA THR A 145 -6.62 -15.80 14.46
C THR A 145 -6.38 -14.51 15.26
N GLN A 146 -5.97 -14.62 16.52
CA GLN A 146 -5.72 -13.45 17.37
C GLN A 146 -4.45 -12.71 16.99
N GLN A 147 -3.42 -13.45 16.57
CA GLN A 147 -2.16 -12.86 16.10
C GLN A 147 -2.31 -12.21 14.72
N GLN A 148 -3.21 -12.72 13.87
CA GLN A 148 -3.55 -12.11 12.58
C GLN A 148 -4.35 -10.81 12.72
N LEU A 149 -5.23 -10.70 13.69
CA LEU A 149 -5.99 -9.47 13.96
C LEU A 149 -5.09 -8.34 14.45
N LEU A 150 -4.09 -8.65 15.26
CA LEU A 150 -3.12 -7.66 15.75
C LEU A 150 -2.19 -7.15 14.64
N SER A 151 -1.79 -8.00 13.70
CA SER A 151 -0.96 -7.60 12.55
C SER A 151 -1.73 -6.71 11.56
N HIS A 152 -3.04 -6.94 11.37
CA HIS A 152 -3.87 -6.13 10.50
C HIS A 152 -4.18 -4.73 11.06
N GLY A 153 -4.35 -4.61 12.38
CA GLY A 153 -4.50 -3.33 13.05
C GLY A 153 -3.29 -2.43 12.85
N SER A 154 -2.10 -2.98 12.97
CA SER A 154 -0.84 -2.24 12.80
C SER A 154 -0.63 -1.71 11.38
N GLU A 155 -0.99 -2.47 10.34
CA GLU A 155 -0.82 -2.05 8.94
C GLU A 155 -1.78 -0.93 8.53
N VAL A 156 -3.00 -0.93 9.06
CA VAL A 156 -3.99 0.14 8.81
C VAL A 156 -3.58 1.40 9.55
N GLU A 157 -3.16 1.28 10.81
CA GLU A 157 -2.70 2.39 11.64
C GLU A 157 -1.46 3.08 11.03
N GLU A 158 -0.59 2.31 10.40
CA GLU A 158 0.60 2.81 9.72
C GLU A 158 0.27 3.60 8.44
N LEU A 159 -0.78 3.23 7.72
CA LEU A 159 -1.27 3.99 6.56
C LEU A 159 -2.02 5.25 6.97
N GLU A 160 -2.81 5.20 8.04
CA GLU A 160 -3.46 6.36 8.62
C GLU A 160 -2.43 7.37 9.10
N ALA A 161 -1.33 6.91 9.70
CA ALA A 161 -0.23 7.78 10.11
C ALA A 161 0.43 8.51 8.94
N VAL A 162 0.58 7.85 7.78
CA VAL A 162 1.13 8.49 6.56
C VAL A 162 0.19 9.56 6.00
N VAL A 163 -1.11 9.33 6.04
CA VAL A 163 -2.13 10.30 5.60
C VAL A 163 -2.17 11.51 6.55
N ASP A 164 -2.21 11.25 7.86
CA ASP A 164 -2.30 12.26 8.92
C ASP A 164 -1.06 13.17 8.96
N GLU A 165 0.14 12.60 8.80
CA GLU A 165 1.38 13.36 8.73
C GLU A 165 1.40 14.33 7.54
N ARG A 166 0.73 13.94 6.45
CA ARG A 166 0.63 14.76 5.26
C ARG A 166 -0.36 15.91 5.43
N GLU A 167 -1.53 15.67 6.01
CA GLU A 167 -2.52 16.72 6.29
C GLU A 167 -1.94 17.80 7.21
N ARG A 168 -1.15 17.42 8.22
CA ARG A 168 -0.43 18.35 9.09
C ARG A 168 0.63 19.16 8.35
N GLY A 169 1.24 18.61 7.30
CA GLY A 169 2.23 19.31 6.47
C GLY A 169 1.62 20.46 5.66
N TYR A 170 0.40 20.32 5.18
CA TYR A 170 -0.29 21.35 4.41
C TYR A 170 -0.84 22.49 5.25
N GLY A 171 -1.25 22.23 6.48
CA GLY A 171 -1.79 23.25 7.40
C GLY A 171 -0.80 24.32 7.86
N ARG A 172 0.51 24.09 7.70
CA ARG A 172 1.55 25.05 8.09
C ARG A 172 1.95 26.05 7.01
N GLN A 173 1.55 25.84 5.76
CA GLN A 173 1.91 26.73 4.66
C GLN A 173 0.84 27.81 4.36
N SER A 174 -0.25 27.85 5.13
CA SER A 174 -1.36 28.80 4.94
C SER A 174 -1.44 29.90 6.00
N ARG A 175 -0.28 30.31 6.59
CA ARG A 175 -0.20 31.50 7.46
C ARG A 175 0.99 32.37 7.10
#